data_a9f3a288a303aad02a4508424b2cef98
#
_entry.id   a9f3a288a303aad02a4508424b2cef98
#
_cell.length_a   1.000
_cell.length_b   1.000
_cell.length_c   1.000
_cell.angle_alpha   90.00
_cell.angle_beta   90.00
_cell.angle_gamma   90.00
#
_symmetry.space_group_name_H-M   'P 1'
#
loop_
_entity.id
_entity.type
_entity.pdbx_description
1 polymer ?
#
loop_
_entity_poly.entity_id
_entity_poly.type
_entity_poly.pdbx_seq_one_letter_code
_entity_poly.pdbx_strand_id
1 'polypeptide(L)'
;AIPRLSGDLSSDPYYRWLNRNFLYLQFPLAFLLFVIGSITGAGGWALVLWGIPLRLVLVYHVTWLVNSATHCWGNIAYDSGDASRNNKWVAALTFGEGWHNNHHAFPISTPINFTQKKSEELFLASKHEMLQIV
;
A
#
# COMPACT_ATOMS: atom_id res chain seq x y z
N ALA A 1 5.32 20.57 -2.96
CA ALA A 1 6.23 19.41 -2.78
C ALA A 1 5.69 18.14 -3.44
N ILE A 2 4.37 17.92 -3.43
CA ILE A 2 3.71 16.73 -4.02
C ILE A 2 3.99 16.56 -5.54
N PRO A 3 3.97 17.61 -6.40
CA PRO A 3 4.21 17.45 -7.83
C PRO A 3 5.57 16.87 -8.23
N ARG A 4 6.58 16.97 -7.36
CA ARG A 4 7.92 16.43 -7.64
C ARG A 4 8.05 14.92 -7.35
N LEU A 5 7.28 14.41 -6.39
CA LEU A 5 7.30 13.01 -5.97
C LEU A 5 6.40 12.11 -6.82
N SER A 6 5.40 12.68 -7.49
CA SER A 6 4.44 11.97 -8.34
C SER A 6 4.37 12.55 -9.75
N GLY A 7 5.51 13.06 -10.25
CA GLY A 7 5.58 13.76 -11.54
C GLY A 7 5.13 12.89 -12.71
N ASP A 8 5.46 11.62 -12.70
CA ASP A 8 5.05 10.61 -13.66
C ASP A 8 3.53 10.40 -13.65
N LEU A 9 2.93 10.17 -12.48
CA LEU A 9 1.48 9.97 -12.33
C LEU A 9 0.69 11.24 -12.61
N SER A 10 1.20 12.40 -12.19
CA SER A 10 0.53 13.69 -12.40
C SER A 10 0.57 14.18 -13.85
N SER A 11 1.50 13.67 -14.67
CA SER A 11 1.56 13.95 -16.11
C SER A 11 0.59 13.09 -16.91
N ASP A 12 0.21 11.92 -16.44
CA ASP A 12 -0.69 11.00 -17.14
C ASP A 12 -2.16 11.51 -17.09
N PRO A 13 -2.82 11.65 -18.25
CA PRO A 13 -4.21 12.09 -18.31
C PRO A 13 -5.20 11.19 -17.59
N TYR A 14 -4.96 9.87 -17.57
CA TYR A 14 -5.80 8.90 -16.89
C TYR A 14 -5.80 9.12 -15.37
N TYR A 15 -4.60 9.24 -14.75
CA TYR A 15 -4.51 9.48 -13.31
C TYR A 15 -5.05 10.85 -12.89
N ARG A 16 -4.90 11.88 -13.74
CA ARG A 16 -5.53 13.19 -13.51
C ARG A 16 -7.06 13.12 -13.54
N TRP A 17 -7.60 12.39 -14.52
CA TRP A 17 -9.04 12.16 -14.61
C TRP A 17 -9.56 11.38 -13.40
N LEU A 18 -8.87 10.30 -13.03
CA LEU A 18 -9.21 9.47 -11.88
C LEU A 18 -9.21 10.29 -10.57
N ASN A 19 -8.17 11.08 -10.34
CA ASN A 19 -8.07 11.94 -9.15
C ASN A 19 -9.20 12.98 -9.08
N ARG A 20 -9.58 13.56 -10.23
CA ARG A 20 -10.68 14.53 -10.31
C ARG A 20 -12.05 13.88 -10.05
N ASN A 21 -12.23 12.64 -10.49
CA ASN A 21 -13.53 11.98 -10.48
C ASN A 21 -13.66 10.93 -9.36
N PHE A 22 -12.65 10.76 -8.53
CA PHE A 22 -12.58 9.70 -7.51
C PHE A 22 -13.85 9.58 -6.64
N LEU A 23 -14.35 10.69 -6.14
CA LEU A 23 -15.58 10.72 -5.32
C LEU A 23 -16.82 10.36 -6.15
N TYR A 24 -16.90 10.83 -7.39
CA TYR A 24 -18.04 10.55 -8.26
C TYR A 24 -18.12 9.10 -8.69
N LEU A 25 -16.97 8.40 -8.79
CA LEU A 25 -16.90 6.98 -9.11
C LEU A 25 -17.49 6.08 -8.00
N GLN A 26 -17.68 6.61 -6.79
CA GLN A 26 -18.34 5.87 -5.73
C GLN A 26 -19.86 5.68 -6.00
N PHE A 27 -20.50 6.59 -6.72
CA PHE A 27 -21.94 6.50 -7.00
C PHE A 27 -22.30 5.32 -7.94
N PRO A 28 -21.66 5.14 -9.12
CA PRO A 28 -21.91 3.95 -9.95
C PRO A 28 -21.53 2.65 -9.23
N LEU A 29 -20.47 2.65 -8.41
CA LEU A 29 -20.12 1.50 -7.59
C LEU A 29 -21.22 1.19 -6.56
N ALA A 30 -21.74 2.20 -5.86
CA ALA A 30 -22.84 2.04 -4.91
C ALA A 30 -24.10 1.48 -5.59
N PHE A 31 -24.45 1.98 -6.75
CA PHE A 31 -25.57 1.48 -7.54
C PHE A 31 -25.38 0.02 -7.94
N LEU A 32 -24.19 -0.34 -8.43
CA LEU A 32 -23.88 -1.73 -8.79
C LEU A 32 -23.98 -2.67 -7.59
N LEU A 33 -23.41 -2.31 -6.45
CA LEU A 33 -23.47 -3.09 -5.22
C LEU A 33 -24.91 -3.22 -4.71
N PHE A 34 -25.70 -2.16 -4.81
CA PHE A 34 -27.11 -2.19 -4.42
C PHE A 34 -27.91 -3.17 -5.29
N VAL A 35 -27.74 -3.12 -6.60
CA VAL A 35 -28.41 -4.03 -7.54
C VAL A 35 -27.98 -5.48 -7.27
N ILE A 36 -26.70 -5.77 -7.15
CA ILE A 36 -26.19 -7.11 -6.86
C ILE A 36 -26.77 -7.62 -5.53
N GLY A 37 -26.71 -6.83 -4.47
CA GLY A 37 -27.23 -7.20 -3.17
C GLY A 37 -28.75 -7.44 -3.16
N SER A 38 -29.49 -6.70 -3.98
CA SER A 38 -30.94 -6.88 -4.13
C SER A 38 -31.28 -8.17 -4.90
N ILE A 39 -30.54 -8.48 -5.96
CA ILE A 39 -30.76 -9.68 -6.79
C ILE A 39 -30.36 -10.95 -6.04
N THR A 40 -29.23 -10.90 -5.31
CA THR A 40 -28.71 -12.08 -4.58
C THR A 40 -29.42 -12.36 -3.25
N GLY A 41 -30.27 -11.45 -2.80
CA GLY A 41 -30.89 -11.54 -1.48
C GLY A 41 -29.98 -11.17 -0.31
N ALA A 42 -28.76 -10.74 -0.56
CA ALA A 42 -27.82 -10.29 0.49
C ALA A 42 -28.19 -8.92 1.09
N GLY A 43 -29.12 -8.21 0.45
CA GLY A 43 -29.55 -6.87 0.84
C GLY A 43 -28.76 -5.77 0.16
N GLY A 44 -29.43 -4.96 -0.69
CA GLY A 44 -28.77 -3.92 -1.48
C GLY A 44 -27.98 -2.91 -0.62
N TRP A 45 -28.62 -2.34 0.41
CA TRP A 45 -27.96 -1.42 1.34
C TRP A 45 -26.87 -2.08 2.18
N ALA A 46 -26.98 -3.35 2.52
CA ALA A 46 -25.94 -4.08 3.24
C ALA A 46 -24.65 -4.13 2.40
N LEU A 47 -24.72 -4.51 1.12
CA LEU A 47 -23.53 -4.52 0.26
C LEU A 47 -22.95 -3.12 0.03
N VAL A 48 -23.76 -2.08 -0.09
CA VAL A 48 -23.27 -0.69 -0.19
C VAL A 48 -22.51 -0.29 1.06
N LEU A 49 -23.05 -0.54 2.25
CA LEU A 49 -22.41 -0.18 3.53
C LEU A 49 -21.11 -0.97 3.77
N TRP A 50 -21.10 -2.26 3.46
CA TRP A 50 -19.89 -3.08 3.57
C TRP A 50 -18.85 -2.72 2.50
N GLY A 51 -19.27 -2.56 1.25
CA GLY A 51 -18.38 -2.40 0.11
C GLY A 51 -17.77 -1.01 -0.03
N ILE A 52 -18.34 0.03 0.57
CA ILE A 52 -17.84 1.40 0.47
C ILE A 52 -17.38 1.92 1.84
N PRO A 53 -18.24 2.40 2.75
CA PRO A 53 -17.73 3.08 3.94
C PRO A 53 -16.98 2.14 4.89
N LEU A 54 -17.48 0.94 5.15
CA LEU A 54 -16.80 0.03 6.07
C LEU A 54 -15.46 -0.45 5.53
N ARG A 55 -15.41 -0.79 4.23
CA ARG A 55 -14.15 -1.13 3.57
C ARG A 55 -13.13 0.00 3.67
N LEU A 56 -13.53 1.26 3.42
CA LEU A 56 -12.63 2.41 3.52
C LEU A 56 -12.10 2.58 4.94
N VAL A 57 -12.96 2.48 5.95
CA VAL A 57 -12.56 2.55 7.36
C VAL A 57 -11.53 1.47 7.68
N LEU A 58 -11.78 0.22 7.29
CA LEU A 58 -10.83 -0.89 7.51
C LEU A 58 -9.50 -0.65 6.81
N VAL A 59 -9.50 -0.24 5.55
CA VAL A 59 -8.27 0.03 4.79
C VAL A 59 -7.45 1.13 5.45
N TYR A 60 -8.07 2.24 5.85
CA TYR A 60 -7.35 3.30 6.55
C TYR A 60 -6.75 2.84 7.88
N HIS A 61 -7.51 2.08 8.69
CA HIS A 61 -6.98 1.56 9.96
C HIS A 61 -5.82 0.59 9.75
N VAL A 62 -5.90 -0.28 8.74
CA VAL A 62 -4.81 -1.19 8.37
C VAL A 62 -3.58 -0.41 7.91
N THR A 63 -3.75 0.61 7.07
CA THR A 63 -2.64 1.48 6.63
C THR A 63 -1.99 2.22 7.81
N TRP A 64 -2.80 2.76 8.72
CA TRP A 64 -2.28 3.42 9.93
C TRP A 64 -1.60 2.44 10.88
N LEU A 65 -2.09 1.21 10.98
CA LEU A 65 -1.45 0.15 11.76
C LEU A 65 -0.06 -0.16 11.19
N VAL A 66 0.09 -0.28 9.88
CA VAL A 66 1.41 -0.43 9.26
C VAL A 66 2.31 0.72 9.68
N ASN A 67 1.92 1.96 9.43
CA ASN A 67 2.75 3.12 9.69
C ASN A 67 3.07 3.34 11.18
N SER A 68 2.22 2.93 12.10
CA SER A 68 2.46 3.07 13.54
C SER A 68 3.19 1.86 14.13
N ALA A 69 2.65 0.66 13.96
CA ALA A 69 3.17 -0.54 14.59
C ALA A 69 4.58 -0.92 14.07
N THR A 70 4.83 -0.76 12.76
CA THR A 70 6.12 -1.09 12.17
C THR A 70 7.18 0.01 12.35
N HIS A 71 6.87 1.13 12.97
CA HIS A 71 7.86 2.07 13.48
C HIS A 71 8.13 1.89 14.99
N CYS A 72 7.30 1.11 15.69
CA CYS A 72 7.47 0.84 17.13
C CYS A 72 8.00 -0.58 17.40
N TRP A 73 7.48 -1.59 16.69
CA TRP A 73 7.74 -3.00 16.99
C TRP A 73 8.18 -3.78 15.75
N GLY A 74 9.21 -4.60 15.92
CA GLY A 74 9.73 -5.48 14.89
C GLY A 74 11.25 -5.48 14.81
N ASN A 75 11.78 -6.15 13.80
CA ASN A 75 13.21 -6.29 13.56
C ASN A 75 13.68 -5.25 12.55
N ILE A 76 14.84 -4.67 12.77
CA ILE A 76 15.57 -3.86 11.80
C ILE A 76 16.48 -4.79 11.01
N ALA A 77 16.25 -4.93 9.71
CA ALA A 77 17.08 -5.75 8.83
C ALA A 77 18.10 -4.89 8.07
N TYR A 78 17.76 -3.64 7.79
CA TYR A 78 18.56 -2.69 7.03
C TYR A 78 18.60 -1.33 7.73
N ASP A 79 19.71 -0.64 7.61
CA ASP A 79 19.80 0.75 8.02
C ASP A 79 19.14 1.63 6.94
N SER A 80 17.88 1.92 7.15
CA SER A 80 17.06 2.76 6.26
C SER A 80 17.15 4.25 6.60
N GLY A 81 17.90 4.61 7.66
CA GLY A 81 17.99 5.99 8.14
C GLY A 81 16.75 6.46 8.92
N ASP A 82 15.81 5.57 9.21
CA ASP A 82 14.60 5.84 9.97
C ASP A 82 14.28 4.72 10.99
N ALA A 83 13.15 4.82 11.70
CA ALA A 83 12.74 3.86 12.71
C ALA A 83 11.90 2.69 12.15
N SER A 84 11.87 2.50 10.83
CA SER A 84 11.08 1.43 10.21
C SER A 84 11.57 0.05 10.61
N ARG A 85 10.65 -0.89 10.80
CA ARG A 85 10.89 -2.26 11.27
C ARG A 85 10.07 -3.26 10.47
N ASN A 86 10.58 -4.47 10.38
CA ASN A 86 9.85 -5.60 9.82
C ASN A 86 9.07 -6.30 10.93
N ASN A 87 7.75 -6.42 10.76
CA ASN A 87 6.88 -7.09 11.71
C ASN A 87 6.03 -8.15 10.99
N LYS A 88 6.32 -9.43 11.29
CA LYS A 88 5.65 -10.57 10.65
C LYS A 88 4.13 -10.63 10.89
N TRP A 89 3.68 -10.19 12.07
CA TRP A 89 2.25 -10.20 12.39
C TRP A 89 1.50 -9.12 11.62
N VAL A 90 2.08 -7.92 11.54
CA VAL A 90 1.54 -6.86 10.70
C VAL A 90 1.58 -7.30 9.24
N ALA A 91 2.68 -7.92 8.78
CA ALA A 91 2.79 -8.42 7.41
C ALA A 91 1.72 -9.47 7.08
N ALA A 92 1.39 -10.38 8.00
CA ALA A 92 0.32 -11.36 7.81
C ALA A 92 -1.06 -10.70 7.71
N LEU A 93 -1.35 -9.69 8.54
CA LEU A 93 -2.62 -8.96 8.53
C LEU A 93 -2.79 -8.04 7.32
N THR A 94 -1.69 -7.55 6.75
CA THR A 94 -1.67 -6.52 5.71
C THR A 94 -1.18 -7.03 4.35
N PHE A 95 -1.15 -8.36 4.16
CA PHE A 95 -0.71 -9.01 2.92
C PHE A 95 0.70 -8.61 2.47
N GLY A 96 1.60 -8.37 3.43
CA GLY A 96 3.02 -8.12 3.17
C GLY A 96 3.52 -6.71 3.52
N GLU A 97 2.64 -5.73 3.76
CA GLU A 97 3.03 -4.36 4.09
C GLU A 97 3.82 -4.23 5.41
N GLY A 98 3.74 -5.24 6.28
CA GLY A 98 4.52 -5.29 7.54
C GLY A 98 6.03 -5.51 7.36
N TRP A 99 6.52 -5.79 6.15
CA TRP A 99 7.94 -5.77 5.79
C TRP A 99 8.43 -4.33 5.52
N HIS A 100 8.12 -3.46 6.42
CA HIS A 100 8.20 -2.00 6.25
C HIS A 100 9.65 -1.47 6.22
N ASN A 101 10.55 -2.06 7.00
CA ASN A 101 11.98 -1.72 6.94
C ASN A 101 12.60 -2.10 5.58
N ASN A 102 12.20 -3.24 5.00
CA ASN A 102 12.62 -3.62 3.65
C ASN A 102 12.10 -2.62 2.60
N HIS A 103 10.84 -2.18 2.75
CA HIS A 103 10.25 -1.19 1.87
C HIS A 103 10.97 0.17 1.95
N HIS A 104 11.33 0.62 3.16
CA HIS A 104 12.07 1.87 3.35
C HIS A 104 13.52 1.79 2.84
N ALA A 105 14.16 0.64 2.97
CA ALA A 105 15.49 0.41 2.41
C ALA A 105 15.48 0.32 0.88
N PHE A 106 14.39 -0.21 0.28
CA PHE A 106 14.25 -0.43 -1.16
C PHE A 106 12.89 0.06 -1.69
N PRO A 107 12.67 1.37 -1.81
CA PRO A 107 11.36 1.95 -2.17
C PRO A 107 10.80 1.51 -3.53
N ILE A 108 11.67 1.07 -4.45
CA ILE A 108 11.31 0.64 -5.81
C ILE A 108 10.90 -0.84 -5.85
N SER A 109 11.25 -1.62 -4.81
CA SER A 109 10.95 -3.06 -4.78
C SER A 109 9.58 -3.31 -4.13
N THR A 110 8.80 -4.22 -4.75
CA THR A 110 7.50 -4.63 -4.19
C THR A 110 7.74 -5.58 -2.99
N PRO A 111 7.26 -5.25 -1.77
CA PRO A 111 7.59 -6.01 -0.56
C PRO A 111 7.00 -7.43 -0.48
N ILE A 112 6.07 -7.77 -1.36
CA ILE A 112 5.18 -8.94 -1.22
C ILE A 112 5.91 -10.31 -1.32
N ASN A 113 7.12 -10.37 -1.87
CA ASN A 113 7.80 -11.64 -2.13
C ASN A 113 9.27 -11.70 -1.70
N PHE A 114 9.71 -10.82 -0.81
CA PHE A 114 11.11 -10.86 -0.39
C PHE A 114 11.34 -11.83 0.75
N THR A 115 11.79 -13.03 0.43
CA THR A 115 12.59 -13.81 1.38
C THR A 115 13.85 -12.98 1.68
N GLN A 116 14.29 -12.98 2.93
CA GLN A 116 15.46 -12.24 3.41
C GLN A 116 16.69 -12.37 2.48
N LYS A 117 16.87 -13.53 1.87
CA LYS A 117 17.95 -13.83 0.91
C LYS A 117 17.91 -12.98 -0.36
N LYS A 118 16.73 -12.75 -0.92
CA LYS A 118 16.58 -11.97 -2.16
C LYS A 118 16.76 -10.46 -1.93
N SER A 119 16.39 -9.97 -0.74
CA SER A 119 16.64 -8.58 -0.37
C SER A 119 18.14 -8.31 -0.13
N GLU A 120 18.89 -9.28 0.41
CA GLU A 120 20.36 -9.20 0.54
C GLU A 120 21.07 -9.15 -0.82
N GLU A 121 20.64 -9.97 -1.77
CA GLU A 121 21.17 -9.95 -3.14
C GLU A 121 20.94 -8.61 -3.84
N LEU A 122 19.77 -8.01 -3.68
CA LEU A 122 19.44 -6.70 -4.25
C LEU A 122 20.18 -5.56 -3.54
N PHE A 123 20.37 -5.64 -2.23
CA PHE A 123 21.19 -4.69 -1.47
C PHE A 123 22.64 -4.67 -1.95
N LEU A 124 23.22 -5.86 -2.14
CA LEU A 124 24.57 -5.99 -2.64
C LEU A 124 24.70 -5.47 -4.08
N ALA A 125 23.71 -5.72 -4.93
CA ALA A 125 23.68 -5.23 -6.30
C ALA A 125 23.57 -3.68 -6.35
N SER A 126 22.66 -3.07 -5.59
CA SER A 126 22.51 -1.60 -5.53
C SER A 126 23.74 -0.89 -4.96
N LYS A 127 24.38 -1.50 -3.96
CA LYS A 127 25.62 -0.98 -3.40
C LYS A 127 26.78 -1.05 -4.41
N HIS A 128 26.82 -2.10 -5.22
CA HIS A 128 27.82 -2.23 -6.30
C HIS A 128 27.62 -1.17 -7.38
N GLU A 129 26.37 -0.87 -7.77
CA GLU A 129 26.07 0.19 -8.74
C GLU A 129 26.44 1.58 -8.19
N MET A 130 26.16 1.87 -6.93
CA MET A 130 26.55 3.16 -6.32
C MET A 130 28.07 3.34 -6.22
N LEU A 131 28.84 2.28 -6.02
CA LEU A 131 30.31 2.35 -5.98
C LEU A 131 30.96 2.50 -7.36
N GLN A 132 30.23 2.27 -8.45
CA GLN A 132 30.71 2.47 -9.82
C GLN A 132 30.46 3.90 -10.35
N ILE A 133 29.72 4.73 -9.61
CA ILE A 133 29.36 6.12 -9.98
C ILE A 133 30.29 7.14 -9.29
N VAL A 134 31.16 6.69 -8.38
CA VAL A 134 32.19 7.51 -7.71
C VAL A 134 33.55 7.21 -8.31
#